data_dfc3b9162da05126b02474f49f7a0145
#
_entry.id   dfc3b9162da05126b02474f49f7a0145
#
_cell.length_a   1.000
_cell.length_b   1.000
_cell.length_c   1.000
_cell.angle_alpha   90.00
_cell.angle_beta   90.00
_cell.angle_gamma   90.00
#
_symmetry.space_group_name_H-M   'P 1'
#
loop_
_entity.id
_entity.type
_entity.pdbx_description
1 polymer ?
#
loop_
_entity_poly.entity_id
_entity_poly.type
_entity_poly.pdbx_seq_one_letter_code
_entity_poly.pdbx_strand_id
1 'polypeptide(L)'
;MSLKKIGIWGNTEKKIFWDIFPKILSWADKNKLQPYITKRISGKVSSNFQIINSKNDFNKVDFMLALGGDGTFLSLARIIEKNEIPILGVHLGDLGFLAKVTLKDLFYRLDQVVAGDYFVEDRALIKTEIKKGDKHIKYVSLNDFVFANGESFRMLNTSVHVDGHFVGNYKADGLIIATPTGSTAYSLSAGGPIVTPKVDSMIITPTSAHTLTSRPLVVPGNSTITVGFTGQADSIRFDTLNFDAMNIL
;
A
#
# COMPACT_ATOMS: atom_id res chain seq x y z
N MET A 1 23.62 7.19 11.68
CA MET A 1 24.17 5.89 11.18
C MET A 1 24.53 6.04 9.73
N SER A 2 25.69 5.55 9.28
CA SER A 2 26.04 5.56 7.85
C SER A 2 25.26 4.44 7.15
N LEU A 3 24.46 4.78 6.15
CA LEU A 3 23.74 3.81 5.32
C LEU A 3 24.74 2.94 4.55
N LYS A 4 24.53 1.63 4.50
CA LYS A 4 25.43 0.67 3.85
C LYS A 4 24.74 -0.25 2.86
N LYS A 5 23.42 -0.41 2.98
CA LYS A 5 22.67 -1.42 2.25
C LYS A 5 21.36 -0.84 1.70
N ILE A 6 21.17 -0.98 0.39
CA ILE A 6 19.99 -0.52 -0.33
C ILE A 6 19.22 -1.71 -0.88
N GLY A 7 17.93 -1.78 -0.59
CA GLY A 7 17.04 -2.74 -1.24
C GLY A 7 16.41 -2.14 -2.49
N ILE A 8 16.38 -2.88 -3.60
CA ILE A 8 15.80 -2.42 -4.86
C ILE A 8 14.55 -3.25 -5.17
N TRP A 9 13.43 -2.57 -5.26
CA TRP A 9 12.12 -3.09 -5.63
C TRP A 9 11.64 -2.36 -6.88
N GLY A 10 11.16 -3.05 -7.90
CA GLY A 10 10.81 -2.35 -9.13
C GLY A 10 9.81 -3.07 -10.03
N ASN A 11 9.15 -2.27 -10.86
CA ASN A 11 8.30 -2.77 -11.93
C ASN A 11 9.18 -3.20 -13.12
N THR A 12 9.55 -4.47 -13.14
CA THR A 12 10.42 -5.07 -14.16
C THR A 12 9.76 -5.25 -15.54
N GLU A 13 8.47 -4.95 -15.68
CA GLU A 13 7.77 -4.96 -16.96
C GLU A 13 8.02 -3.67 -17.75
N LYS A 14 8.41 -2.58 -17.06
CA LYS A 14 8.72 -1.32 -17.71
C LYS A 14 10.16 -1.32 -18.24
N LYS A 15 10.35 -1.04 -19.54
CA LYS A 15 11.68 -0.93 -20.16
C LYS A 15 12.56 0.09 -19.43
N ILE A 16 11.99 1.21 -19.04
CA ILE A 16 12.71 2.29 -18.34
C ILE A 16 13.31 1.85 -16.99
N PHE A 17 12.74 0.80 -16.34
CA PHE A 17 13.37 0.19 -15.17
C PHE A 17 14.78 -0.35 -15.53
N TRP A 18 14.88 -1.06 -16.65
CA TRP A 18 16.14 -1.68 -17.10
C TRP A 18 17.14 -0.64 -17.63
N ASP A 19 16.67 0.49 -18.14
CA ASP A 19 17.52 1.61 -18.59
C ASP A 19 18.17 2.34 -17.40
N ILE A 20 17.46 2.42 -16.24
CA ILE A 20 17.95 3.13 -15.06
C ILE A 20 18.68 2.21 -14.06
N PHE A 21 18.35 0.93 -14.00
CA PHE A 21 18.88 -0.02 -13.04
C PHE A 21 20.44 -0.09 -13.03
N PRO A 22 21.15 -0.19 -14.18
CA PRO A 22 22.61 -0.17 -14.19
C PRO A 22 23.21 1.13 -13.63
N LYS A 23 22.55 2.26 -13.86
CA LYS A 23 22.98 3.57 -13.34
C LYS A 23 22.84 3.64 -11.81
N ILE A 24 21.78 3.02 -11.26
CA ILE A 24 21.59 2.89 -9.81
C ILE A 24 22.68 2.01 -9.20
N LEU A 25 23.04 0.91 -9.84
CA LEU A 25 24.11 0.04 -9.37
C LEU A 25 25.47 0.76 -9.38
N SER A 26 25.80 1.50 -10.44
CA SER A 26 27.01 2.30 -10.51
C SER A 26 27.04 3.41 -9.44
N TRP A 27 25.89 4.04 -9.18
CA TRP A 27 25.75 5.02 -8.11
C TRP A 27 25.93 4.38 -6.72
N ALA A 28 25.35 3.20 -6.48
CA ALA A 28 25.48 2.46 -5.22
C ALA A 28 26.94 2.07 -4.95
N ASP A 29 27.65 1.58 -5.97
CA ASP A 29 29.07 1.22 -5.88
C ASP A 29 29.94 2.44 -5.53
N LYS A 30 29.75 3.57 -6.22
CA LYS A 30 30.42 4.84 -5.93
C LYS A 30 30.22 5.30 -4.48
N ASN A 31 29.04 5.08 -3.91
CA ASN A 31 28.69 5.44 -2.54
C ASN A 31 28.95 4.31 -1.53
N LYS A 32 29.60 3.21 -1.94
CA LYS A 32 29.92 2.05 -1.10
C LYS A 32 28.70 1.42 -0.45
N LEU A 33 27.56 1.42 -1.16
CA LEU A 33 26.33 0.77 -0.74
C LEU A 33 26.26 -0.62 -1.36
N GLN A 34 25.88 -1.59 -0.54
CA GLN A 34 25.60 -2.96 -1.01
C GLN A 34 24.16 -3.07 -1.51
N PRO A 35 23.91 -3.37 -2.80
CA PRO A 35 22.58 -3.55 -3.31
C PRO A 35 22.01 -4.93 -2.97
N TYR A 36 20.76 -4.95 -2.53
CA TYR A 36 19.91 -6.12 -2.37
C TYR A 36 18.80 -6.06 -3.40
N ILE A 37 18.57 -7.12 -4.14
CA ILE A 37 17.54 -7.17 -5.19
C ILE A 37 16.56 -8.31 -4.96
N THR A 38 15.39 -8.22 -5.56
CA THR A 38 14.40 -9.29 -5.49
C THR A 38 14.70 -10.42 -6.47
N LYS A 39 14.13 -11.63 -6.24
CA LYS A 39 14.20 -12.74 -7.19
C LYS A 39 13.76 -12.36 -8.59
N ARG A 40 12.74 -11.52 -8.71
CA ARG A 40 12.21 -11.05 -10.00
C ARG A 40 13.23 -10.24 -10.80
N ILE A 41 14.08 -9.48 -10.11
CA ILE A 41 15.18 -8.73 -10.75
C ILE A 41 16.34 -9.70 -11.03
N SER A 42 16.73 -10.53 -10.05
CA SER A 42 17.89 -11.43 -10.18
C SER A 42 17.76 -12.44 -11.33
N GLY A 43 16.54 -12.90 -11.62
CA GLY A 43 16.29 -13.79 -12.75
C GLY A 43 16.54 -13.19 -14.13
N LYS A 44 16.78 -11.87 -14.21
CA LYS A 44 17.01 -11.13 -15.47
C LYS A 44 18.40 -10.47 -15.55
N VAL A 45 19.26 -10.70 -14.55
CA VAL A 45 20.63 -10.13 -14.51
C VAL A 45 21.67 -11.23 -14.23
N SER A 46 22.83 -11.11 -14.83
CA SER A 46 23.90 -12.14 -14.78
C SER A 46 24.91 -11.94 -13.64
N SER A 47 24.62 -11.06 -12.67
CA SER A 47 25.57 -10.70 -11.61
C SER A 47 25.18 -11.31 -10.25
N ASN A 48 26.18 -11.53 -9.40
CA ASN A 48 25.97 -12.15 -8.08
C ASN A 48 25.58 -11.07 -7.05
N PHE A 49 24.26 -10.82 -6.92
CA PHE A 49 23.71 -9.88 -5.96
C PHE A 49 23.22 -10.57 -4.68
N GLN A 50 23.13 -9.82 -3.59
CA GLN A 50 22.37 -10.25 -2.43
C GLN A 50 20.86 -10.24 -2.78
N ILE A 51 20.16 -11.33 -2.47
CA ILE A 51 18.77 -11.51 -2.88
C ILE A 51 17.86 -11.43 -1.66
N ILE A 52 16.80 -10.64 -1.78
CA ILE A 52 15.67 -10.63 -0.85
C ILE A 52 14.78 -11.82 -1.21
N ASN A 53 14.86 -12.89 -0.39
CA ASN A 53 14.14 -14.14 -0.59
C ASN A 53 12.90 -14.28 0.30
N SER A 54 12.89 -13.58 1.42
CA SER A 54 11.86 -13.69 2.45
C SER A 54 11.56 -12.33 3.08
N LYS A 55 10.45 -12.24 3.83
CA LYS A 55 10.11 -11.04 4.61
C LYS A 55 11.21 -10.64 5.61
N ASN A 56 11.92 -11.62 6.17
CA ASN A 56 12.99 -11.36 7.14
C ASN A 56 14.23 -10.72 6.48
N ASP A 57 14.41 -10.86 5.17
CA ASP A 57 15.56 -10.28 4.49
C ASP A 57 15.46 -8.76 4.35
N PHE A 58 14.25 -8.20 4.47
CA PHE A 58 14.08 -6.75 4.49
C PHE A 58 14.81 -6.09 5.67
N ASN A 59 14.91 -6.77 6.83
CA ASN A 59 15.66 -6.26 7.99
C ASN A 59 17.18 -6.13 7.73
N LYS A 60 17.67 -6.65 6.61
CA LYS A 60 19.08 -6.58 6.23
C LYS A 60 19.43 -5.29 5.46
N VAL A 61 18.45 -4.49 5.06
CA VAL A 61 18.66 -3.26 4.30
C VAL A 61 18.33 -2.04 5.14
N ASP A 62 19.01 -0.92 4.88
CA ASP A 62 18.84 0.31 5.60
C ASP A 62 17.67 1.14 5.05
N PHE A 63 17.38 1.02 3.75
CA PHE A 63 16.21 1.58 3.09
C PHE A 63 15.88 0.85 1.80
N MET A 64 14.65 1.03 1.33
CA MET A 64 14.15 0.46 0.09
C MET A 64 13.95 1.54 -0.98
N LEU A 65 14.41 1.26 -2.20
CA LEU A 65 14.13 2.06 -3.38
C LEU A 65 13.03 1.37 -4.18
N ALA A 66 11.84 1.98 -4.25
CA ALA A 66 10.71 1.49 -5.01
C ALA A 66 10.63 2.21 -6.37
N LEU A 67 10.91 1.49 -7.46
CA LEU A 67 10.95 2.01 -8.84
C LEU A 67 9.69 1.58 -9.60
N GLY A 68 8.72 2.47 -9.74
CA GLY A 68 7.44 2.16 -10.41
C GLY A 68 6.42 3.27 -10.24
N GLY A 69 5.15 2.93 -10.17
CA GLY A 69 4.06 3.82 -9.75
C GLY A 69 3.61 3.51 -8.32
N ASP A 70 2.48 4.10 -7.92
CA ASP A 70 1.90 3.87 -6.59
C ASP A 70 1.61 2.39 -6.33
N GLY A 71 1.17 1.61 -7.33
CA GLY A 71 0.99 0.16 -7.18
C GLY A 71 2.27 -0.59 -6.82
N THR A 72 3.43 -0.19 -7.38
CA THR A 72 4.73 -0.77 -7.01
C THR A 72 5.11 -0.42 -5.57
N PHE A 73 4.86 0.82 -5.15
CA PHE A 73 5.07 1.26 -3.78
C PHE A 73 4.17 0.48 -2.81
N LEU A 74 2.87 0.37 -3.10
CA LEU A 74 1.90 -0.34 -2.28
C LEU A 74 2.23 -1.83 -2.13
N SER A 75 2.69 -2.47 -3.22
CA SER A 75 3.11 -3.89 -3.18
C SER A 75 4.29 -4.10 -2.25
N LEU A 76 5.26 -3.18 -2.26
CA LEU A 76 6.40 -3.21 -1.33
C LEU A 76 5.96 -2.96 0.12
N ALA A 77 5.16 -1.91 0.36
CA ALA A 77 4.65 -1.58 1.70
C ALA A 77 3.90 -2.76 2.34
N ARG A 78 3.09 -3.48 1.56
CA ARG A 78 2.37 -4.67 2.02
C ARG A 78 3.30 -5.79 2.50
N ILE A 79 4.44 -5.98 1.82
CA ILE A 79 5.37 -7.06 2.17
C ILE A 79 6.23 -6.67 3.37
N ILE A 80 6.67 -5.43 3.43
CA ILE A 80 7.45 -4.91 4.55
C ILE A 80 6.61 -4.91 5.83
N GLU A 81 5.33 -4.58 5.76
CA GLU A 81 4.40 -4.53 6.91
C GLU A 81 4.99 -3.80 8.14
N LYS A 82 5.39 -4.59 9.16
CA LYS A 82 5.89 -4.10 10.44
C LYS A 82 7.39 -3.78 10.46
N ASN A 83 8.11 -4.11 9.38
CA ASN A 83 9.51 -3.77 9.30
C ASN A 83 9.61 -2.26 9.02
N GLU A 84 10.06 -1.51 9.98
CA GLU A 84 10.18 -0.04 9.93
C GLU A 84 11.31 0.41 8.98
N ILE A 85 11.26 -0.04 7.73
CA ILE A 85 12.28 0.28 6.72
C ILE A 85 11.78 1.44 5.87
N PRO A 86 12.51 2.56 5.82
CA PRO A 86 12.13 3.68 4.96
C PRO A 86 12.08 3.30 3.49
N ILE A 87 11.07 3.82 2.77
CA ILE A 87 10.89 3.60 1.35
C ILE A 87 11.02 4.92 0.60
N LEU A 88 11.95 4.98 -0.36
CA LEU A 88 12.02 6.06 -1.33
C LEU A 88 11.27 5.64 -2.59
N GLY A 89 10.12 6.25 -2.87
CA GLY A 89 9.30 5.96 -4.05
C GLY A 89 9.69 6.83 -5.26
N VAL A 90 10.06 6.19 -6.36
CA VAL A 90 10.43 6.83 -7.62
C VAL A 90 9.47 6.40 -8.72
N HIS A 91 8.75 7.33 -9.33
CA HIS A 91 7.84 6.99 -10.41
C HIS A 91 8.54 6.82 -11.76
N LEU A 92 8.19 5.75 -12.45
CA LEU A 92 8.67 5.42 -13.80
C LEU A 92 7.63 5.77 -14.89
N GLY A 93 6.90 6.86 -14.73
CA GLY A 93 5.82 7.29 -15.60
C GLY A 93 5.10 8.48 -14.99
N ASP A 94 3.77 8.44 -14.92
CA ASP A 94 2.99 9.52 -14.35
C ASP A 94 3.18 9.64 -12.84
N LEU A 95 3.15 10.87 -12.35
CA LEU A 95 3.31 11.20 -10.93
C LEU A 95 2.15 10.62 -10.11
N GLY A 96 2.49 9.88 -9.06
CA GLY A 96 1.52 9.37 -8.10
C GLY A 96 1.51 10.15 -6.79
N PHE A 97 0.67 9.70 -5.85
CA PHE A 97 0.59 10.26 -4.51
C PHE A 97 1.68 9.71 -3.56
N LEU A 98 2.19 8.50 -3.82
CA LEU A 98 3.17 7.80 -3.00
C LEU A 98 4.58 7.88 -3.60
N ALA A 99 4.74 7.54 -4.89
CA ALA A 99 6.00 7.62 -5.60
C ALA A 99 6.20 9.05 -6.12
N LYS A 100 6.78 9.93 -5.31
CA LYS A 100 6.88 11.37 -5.58
C LYS A 100 8.17 11.80 -6.28
N VAL A 101 9.21 10.96 -6.26
CA VAL A 101 10.50 11.30 -6.88
C VAL A 101 10.46 11.03 -8.38
N THR A 102 10.88 11.99 -9.18
CA THR A 102 11.01 11.83 -10.64
C THR A 102 12.33 11.15 -11.00
N LEU A 103 12.41 10.54 -12.17
CA LEU A 103 13.70 10.02 -12.68
C LEU A 103 14.76 11.11 -12.83
N LYS A 104 14.35 12.34 -13.11
CA LYS A 104 15.24 13.49 -13.24
C LYS A 104 15.91 13.82 -11.91
N ASP A 105 15.17 13.68 -10.81
CA ASP A 105 15.63 14.03 -9.47
C ASP A 105 16.20 12.83 -8.70
N LEU A 106 16.14 11.63 -9.28
CA LEU A 106 16.48 10.37 -8.61
C LEU A 106 17.84 10.44 -7.91
N PHE A 107 18.91 10.71 -8.62
CA PHE A 107 20.25 10.67 -8.05
C PHE A 107 20.50 11.79 -7.06
N TYR A 108 19.94 12.98 -7.30
CA TYR A 108 19.98 14.07 -6.32
C TYR A 108 19.31 13.66 -4.99
N ARG A 109 18.14 13.02 -5.06
CA ARG A 109 17.44 12.52 -3.85
C ARG A 109 18.18 11.38 -3.17
N LEU A 110 18.79 10.48 -3.93
CA LEU A 110 19.62 9.42 -3.40
C LEU A 110 20.87 9.97 -2.70
N ASP A 111 21.51 11.00 -3.25
CA ASP A 111 22.64 11.69 -2.61
C ASP A 111 22.24 12.35 -1.29
N GLN A 112 21.06 12.98 -1.23
CA GLN A 112 20.50 13.51 0.03
C GLN A 112 20.29 12.40 1.07
N VAL A 113 19.74 11.25 0.66
CA VAL A 113 19.53 10.09 1.55
C VAL A 113 20.87 9.60 2.14
N VAL A 114 21.92 9.48 1.32
CA VAL A 114 23.25 9.07 1.79
C VAL A 114 23.87 10.11 2.69
N ALA A 115 23.66 11.39 2.41
CA ALA A 115 24.14 12.50 3.25
C ALA A 115 23.38 12.62 4.60
N GLY A 116 22.27 11.91 4.78
CA GLY A 116 21.40 12.03 5.94
C GLY A 116 20.47 13.26 5.90
N ASP A 117 20.36 13.92 4.75
CA ASP A 117 19.50 15.08 4.51
C ASP A 117 18.10 14.62 4.04
N TYR A 118 17.36 13.99 4.94
CA TYR A 118 15.98 13.51 4.68
C TYR A 118 15.19 13.47 5.98
N PHE A 119 13.88 13.41 5.84
CA PHE A 119 12.96 13.06 6.92
C PHE A 119 12.11 11.85 6.51
N VAL A 120 11.73 11.05 7.50
CA VAL A 120 10.81 9.92 7.30
C VAL A 120 9.41 10.37 7.64
N GLU A 121 8.47 10.12 6.75
CA GLU A 121 7.05 10.36 6.99
C GLU A 121 6.37 9.04 7.33
N ASP A 122 5.86 8.92 8.55
CA ASP A 122 5.10 7.76 8.99
C ASP A 122 3.73 7.70 8.32
N ARG A 123 3.30 6.50 7.95
CA ARG A 123 2.03 6.23 7.32
C ARG A 123 1.24 5.20 8.11
N ALA A 124 0.00 5.53 8.42
CA ALA A 124 -0.91 4.62 9.09
C ALA A 124 -1.18 3.38 8.22
N LEU A 125 -1.21 2.22 8.85
CA LEU A 125 -1.68 0.97 8.26
C LEU A 125 -2.96 0.54 8.97
N ILE A 126 -3.97 0.13 8.20
CA ILE A 126 -5.14 -0.53 8.75
C ILE A 126 -4.97 -2.03 8.70
N LYS A 127 -5.49 -2.70 9.74
CA LYS A 127 -5.54 -4.16 9.84
C LYS A 127 -6.99 -4.59 9.83
N THR A 128 -7.27 -5.71 9.19
CA THR A 128 -8.56 -6.37 9.30
C THR A 128 -8.40 -7.82 9.68
N GLU A 129 -9.41 -8.34 10.36
CA GLU A 129 -9.57 -9.76 10.68
C GLU A 129 -10.92 -10.22 10.17
N ILE A 130 -10.89 -11.18 9.25
CA ILE A 130 -12.10 -11.81 8.72
C ILE A 130 -12.29 -13.15 9.41
N LYS A 131 -13.46 -13.31 10.04
CA LYS A 131 -13.88 -14.56 10.66
C LYS A 131 -14.78 -15.32 9.69
N LYS A 132 -14.37 -16.54 9.32
CA LYS A 132 -15.16 -17.45 8.49
C LYS A 132 -15.18 -18.82 9.15
N GLY A 133 -16.24 -19.11 9.94
CA GLY A 133 -16.26 -20.25 10.85
C GLY A 133 -15.10 -20.13 11.86
N ASP A 134 -14.32 -21.20 12.03
CA ASP A 134 -13.14 -21.23 12.92
C ASP A 134 -11.88 -20.60 12.31
N LYS A 135 -11.95 -20.15 11.06
CA LYS A 135 -10.80 -19.52 10.39
C LYS A 135 -10.78 -18.03 10.62
N HIS A 136 -9.62 -17.54 11.04
CA HIS A 136 -9.32 -16.12 11.21
C HIS A 136 -8.26 -15.72 10.20
N ILE A 137 -8.60 -14.84 9.26
CA ILE A 137 -7.69 -14.37 8.22
C ILE A 137 -7.41 -12.90 8.47
N LYS A 138 -6.11 -12.55 8.56
CA LYS A 138 -5.66 -11.19 8.85
C LYS A 138 -5.02 -10.58 7.60
N TYR A 139 -5.36 -9.33 7.35
CA TYR A 139 -4.78 -8.53 6.27
C TYR A 139 -4.32 -7.17 6.81
N VAL A 140 -3.37 -6.57 6.08
CA VAL A 140 -2.88 -5.21 6.34
C VAL A 140 -2.95 -4.43 5.04
N SER A 141 -3.38 -3.17 5.10
CA SER A 141 -3.40 -2.27 3.95
C SER A 141 -2.86 -0.88 4.31
N LEU A 142 -2.13 -0.29 3.37
CA LEU A 142 -1.71 1.12 3.43
C LEU A 142 -2.83 2.06 2.97
N ASN A 143 -3.63 1.65 1.98
CA ASN A 143 -4.73 2.47 1.46
C ASN A 143 -6.06 2.13 2.12
N ASP A 144 -6.65 1.00 1.77
CA ASP A 144 -8.03 0.69 2.13
C ASP A 144 -8.34 -0.81 2.11
N PHE A 145 -9.49 -1.15 2.68
CA PHE A 145 -10.19 -2.42 2.51
C PHE A 145 -11.53 -2.15 1.87
N VAL A 146 -11.88 -2.95 0.86
CA VAL A 146 -13.12 -2.85 0.13
C VAL A 146 -13.96 -4.11 0.33
N PHE A 147 -15.18 -3.93 0.76
CA PHE A 147 -16.20 -4.97 0.80
C PHE A 147 -17.14 -4.75 -0.37
N ALA A 148 -17.28 -5.73 -1.25
CA ALA A 148 -18.17 -5.68 -2.40
C ALA A 148 -18.90 -7.00 -2.55
N ASN A 149 -19.99 -7.00 -3.33
CA ASN A 149 -20.66 -8.25 -3.68
C ASN A 149 -19.80 -9.04 -4.70
N GLY A 150 -19.62 -10.36 -4.46
CA GLY A 150 -18.69 -11.17 -5.25
C GLY A 150 -19.18 -11.46 -6.68
N GLU A 151 -20.35 -12.04 -6.80
CA GLU A 151 -20.82 -12.60 -8.08
C GLU A 151 -22.17 -12.03 -8.55
N SER A 152 -22.88 -11.30 -7.71
CA SER A 152 -24.17 -10.73 -8.05
C SER A 152 -24.11 -9.21 -8.12
N PHE A 153 -24.88 -8.61 -9.02
CA PHE A 153 -25.11 -7.17 -9.10
C PHE A 153 -26.05 -6.65 -7.98
N ARG A 154 -26.22 -7.41 -6.90
CA ARG A 154 -27.07 -7.01 -5.78
C ARG A 154 -26.28 -6.13 -4.82
N MET A 155 -26.93 -5.12 -4.29
CA MET A 155 -26.36 -4.28 -3.25
C MET A 155 -26.05 -5.08 -1.98
N LEU A 156 -24.95 -4.76 -1.33
CA LEU A 156 -24.67 -5.23 0.01
C LEU A 156 -25.52 -4.48 1.03
N ASN A 157 -26.00 -5.20 2.03
CA ASN A 157 -26.55 -4.61 3.22
C ASN A 157 -25.54 -4.81 4.35
N THR A 158 -24.92 -3.73 4.81
CA THR A 158 -23.91 -3.77 5.87
C THR A 158 -24.39 -3.02 7.08
N SER A 159 -24.12 -3.56 8.27
CA SER A 159 -24.24 -2.88 9.54
C SER A 159 -22.84 -2.48 10.02
N VAL A 160 -22.65 -1.22 10.38
CA VAL A 160 -21.35 -0.70 10.82
C VAL A 160 -21.43 -0.28 12.28
N HIS A 161 -20.43 -0.73 13.04
CA HIS A 161 -20.21 -0.32 14.43
C HIS A 161 -18.79 0.26 14.54
N VAL A 162 -18.63 1.30 15.33
CA VAL A 162 -17.36 1.90 15.71
C VAL A 162 -17.23 1.82 17.22
N ASP A 163 -16.17 1.16 17.70
CA ASP A 163 -15.92 0.90 19.13
C ASP A 163 -17.13 0.29 19.85
N GLY A 164 -17.82 -0.64 19.16
CA GLY A 164 -19.02 -1.32 19.66
C GLY A 164 -20.32 -0.51 19.51
N HIS A 165 -20.27 0.77 19.16
CA HIS A 165 -21.46 1.60 18.98
C HIS A 165 -21.97 1.50 17.53
N PHE A 166 -23.27 1.26 17.39
CA PHE A 166 -23.93 1.21 16.09
C PHE A 166 -23.90 2.59 15.41
N VAL A 167 -23.36 2.64 14.19
CA VAL A 167 -23.26 3.85 13.38
C VAL A 167 -24.36 3.93 12.34
N GLY A 168 -24.64 2.81 11.66
CA GLY A 168 -25.67 2.79 10.64
C GLY A 168 -25.67 1.51 9.80
N ASN A 169 -26.72 1.40 8.99
CA ASN A 169 -26.83 0.40 7.95
C ASN A 169 -26.59 1.06 6.60
N TYR A 170 -25.76 0.45 5.77
CA TYR A 170 -25.50 0.90 4.42
C TYR A 170 -26.02 -0.14 3.43
N LYS A 171 -26.92 0.29 2.54
CA LYS A 171 -27.34 -0.47 1.36
C LYS A 171 -26.63 0.16 0.17
N ALA A 172 -25.58 -0.50 -0.31
CA ALA A 172 -24.64 0.04 -1.29
C ALA A 172 -24.02 -1.07 -2.14
N ASP A 173 -23.37 -0.73 -3.25
CA ASP A 173 -22.60 -1.70 -4.04
C ASP A 173 -21.39 -2.24 -3.24
N GLY A 174 -20.91 -1.44 -2.31
CA GLY A 174 -19.80 -1.81 -1.42
C GLY A 174 -19.59 -0.83 -0.27
N LEU A 175 -18.62 -1.15 0.56
CA LEU A 175 -18.16 -0.32 1.66
C LEU A 175 -16.62 -0.29 1.67
N ILE A 176 -16.05 0.91 1.75
CA ILE A 176 -14.62 1.13 1.80
C ILE A 176 -14.24 1.60 3.21
N ILE A 177 -13.21 0.98 3.77
CA ILE A 177 -12.55 1.47 4.99
C ILE A 177 -11.13 1.88 4.60
N ALA A 178 -10.85 3.19 4.64
CA ALA A 178 -9.60 3.75 4.14
C ALA A 178 -8.76 4.39 5.26
N THR A 179 -7.45 4.39 5.08
CA THR A 179 -6.52 5.24 5.82
C THR A 179 -6.53 6.67 5.25
N PRO A 180 -5.89 7.64 5.91
CA PRO A 180 -5.65 8.95 5.31
C PRO A 180 -4.87 8.87 3.99
N THR A 181 -3.91 7.94 3.88
CA THR A 181 -3.20 7.67 2.61
C THR A 181 -4.16 7.20 1.53
N GLY A 182 -5.05 6.27 1.86
CA GLY A 182 -6.07 5.73 0.95
C GLY A 182 -7.22 6.70 0.65
N SER A 183 -7.32 7.83 1.36
CA SER A 183 -8.34 8.86 1.10
C SER A 183 -8.28 9.42 -0.32
N THR A 184 -7.10 9.37 -0.96
CA THR A 184 -6.88 9.81 -2.34
C THR A 184 -6.97 8.68 -3.37
N ALA A 185 -7.29 7.44 -2.92
CA ALA A 185 -7.47 6.27 -3.76
C ALA A 185 -8.97 6.02 -4.06
N TYR A 186 -9.46 4.81 -3.89
CA TYR A 186 -10.85 4.46 -4.23
C TYR A 186 -11.89 5.20 -3.38
N SER A 187 -11.56 5.49 -2.11
CA SER A 187 -12.42 6.31 -1.25
C SER A 187 -12.76 7.66 -1.90
N LEU A 188 -11.78 8.33 -2.54
CA LEU A 188 -12.01 9.59 -3.25
C LEU A 188 -13.01 9.41 -4.39
N SER A 189 -12.84 8.39 -5.23
CA SER A 189 -13.74 8.09 -6.34
C SER A 189 -15.16 7.78 -5.88
N ALA A 190 -15.32 7.24 -4.67
CA ALA A 190 -16.60 6.97 -4.03
C ALA A 190 -17.18 8.19 -3.28
N GLY A 191 -16.57 9.37 -3.38
CA GLY A 191 -17.04 10.61 -2.75
C GLY A 191 -16.56 10.79 -1.30
N GLY A 192 -15.54 10.04 -0.88
CA GLY A 192 -14.88 10.23 0.41
C GLY A 192 -14.07 11.54 0.48
N PRO A 193 -13.84 12.10 1.67
CA PRO A 193 -13.04 13.30 1.85
C PRO A 193 -11.55 13.01 1.65
N ILE A 194 -10.80 14.02 1.18
CA ILE A 194 -9.34 13.99 1.21
C ILE A 194 -8.88 14.27 2.64
N VAL A 195 -8.10 13.36 3.20
CA VAL A 195 -7.52 13.50 4.54
C VAL A 195 -6.00 13.46 4.41
N THR A 196 -5.33 14.43 5.04
CA THR A 196 -3.86 14.46 5.02
C THR A 196 -3.29 13.29 5.84
N PRO A 197 -2.17 12.69 5.44
CA PRO A 197 -1.59 11.54 6.13
C PRO A 197 -1.23 11.77 7.60
N LYS A 198 -1.09 13.03 8.02
CA LYS A 198 -0.78 13.42 9.41
C LYS A 198 -1.99 13.35 10.35
N VAL A 199 -3.19 13.24 9.81
CA VAL A 199 -4.41 13.13 10.62
C VAL A 199 -4.63 11.67 10.99
N ASP A 200 -4.56 11.35 12.27
CA ASP A 200 -4.82 10.01 12.77
C ASP A 200 -6.32 9.71 12.69
N SER A 201 -6.74 9.05 11.61
CA SER A 201 -8.14 8.76 11.33
C SER A 201 -8.32 7.56 10.41
N MET A 202 -9.55 7.06 10.35
CA MET A 202 -10.04 6.14 9.32
C MET A 202 -11.28 6.71 8.65
N ILE A 203 -11.51 6.34 7.39
CA ILE A 203 -12.61 6.85 6.59
C ILE A 203 -13.49 5.67 6.19
N ILE A 204 -14.78 5.77 6.45
CA ILE A 204 -15.81 4.80 6.06
C ILE A 204 -16.58 5.41 4.90
N THR A 205 -16.47 4.82 3.70
CA THR A 205 -17.10 5.37 2.48
C THR A 205 -17.94 4.30 1.81
N PRO A 206 -19.28 4.44 1.76
CA PRO A 206 -20.13 3.56 0.96
C PRO A 206 -19.96 3.87 -0.53
N THR A 207 -19.98 2.83 -1.39
CA THR A 207 -19.94 2.99 -2.85
C THR A 207 -21.34 2.88 -3.44
N SER A 208 -21.74 3.85 -4.25
CA SER A 208 -23.08 3.85 -4.91
C SER A 208 -24.23 3.57 -3.93
N ALA A 209 -24.25 4.27 -2.81
CA ALA A 209 -25.28 4.06 -1.79
C ALA A 209 -26.69 4.35 -2.32
N HIS A 210 -27.65 3.48 -2.00
CA HIS A 210 -29.05 3.60 -2.43
C HIS A 210 -29.75 4.81 -1.79
N THR A 211 -29.30 5.25 -0.61
CA THR A 211 -29.91 6.37 0.12
C THR A 211 -29.10 7.63 -0.08
N LEU A 212 -29.78 8.72 -0.45
CA LEU A 212 -29.17 10.04 -0.63
C LEU A 212 -28.60 10.64 0.68
N THR A 213 -28.97 10.11 1.83
CA THR A 213 -28.49 10.52 3.15
C THR A 213 -27.22 9.84 3.59
N SER A 214 -26.81 8.74 2.95
CA SER A 214 -25.53 8.08 3.24
C SER A 214 -24.37 9.02 2.92
N ARG A 215 -23.52 9.24 3.90
CA ARG A 215 -22.32 10.08 3.76
C ARG A 215 -21.09 9.30 4.25
N PRO A 216 -19.93 9.58 3.68
CA PRO A 216 -18.68 9.13 4.28
C PRO A 216 -18.53 9.64 5.71
N LEU A 217 -17.98 8.80 6.56
CA LEU A 217 -17.72 9.11 7.96
C LEU A 217 -16.21 9.04 8.24
N VAL A 218 -15.69 10.02 8.95
CA VAL A 218 -14.31 10.01 9.45
C VAL A 218 -14.34 9.67 10.94
N VAL A 219 -13.55 8.71 11.35
CA VAL A 219 -13.45 8.24 12.74
C VAL A 219 -12.00 8.28 13.21
N PRO A 220 -11.72 8.29 14.51
CA PRO A 220 -10.35 8.22 15.04
C PRO A 220 -9.59 7.00 14.52
N GLY A 221 -8.28 7.15 14.27
CA GLY A 221 -7.43 6.10 13.70
C GLY A 221 -7.23 4.88 14.62
N ASN A 222 -7.40 5.07 15.92
CA ASN A 222 -7.33 4.00 16.93
C ASN A 222 -8.65 3.26 17.16
N SER A 223 -9.73 3.64 16.46
CA SER A 223 -11.05 2.97 16.60
C SER A 223 -11.05 1.56 16.01
N THR A 224 -11.93 0.73 16.54
CA THR A 224 -12.25 -0.58 15.98
C THR A 224 -13.53 -0.50 15.15
N ILE A 225 -13.44 -0.72 13.84
CA ILE A 225 -14.59 -0.75 12.94
C ILE A 225 -15.03 -2.20 12.75
N THR A 226 -16.27 -2.51 13.11
CA THR A 226 -16.89 -3.82 12.87
C THR A 226 -17.93 -3.69 11.76
N VAL A 227 -17.77 -4.51 10.71
CA VAL A 227 -18.69 -4.57 9.57
C VAL A 227 -19.43 -5.91 9.62
N GLY A 228 -20.72 -5.86 9.84
CA GLY A 228 -21.62 -7.00 9.75
C GLY A 228 -22.34 -6.99 8.40
N PHE A 229 -22.66 -8.17 7.89
CA PHE A 229 -23.40 -8.35 6.64
C PHE A 229 -24.77 -8.93 6.95
N THR A 230 -25.83 -8.31 6.41
CA THR A 230 -27.21 -8.74 6.62
C THR A 230 -27.84 -9.11 5.27
N GLY A 231 -28.60 -10.23 5.24
CA GLY A 231 -29.27 -10.73 4.03
C GLY A 231 -28.51 -11.85 3.32
N GLN A 232 -29.09 -12.34 2.22
CA GLN A 232 -28.48 -13.38 1.38
C GLN A 232 -27.47 -12.74 0.43
N ALA A 233 -26.21 -12.67 0.84
CA ALA A 233 -25.11 -12.47 -0.10
C ALA A 233 -24.55 -13.86 -0.42
N ASP A 234 -24.62 -14.27 -1.69
CA ASP A 234 -24.09 -15.58 -2.13
C ASP A 234 -22.57 -15.64 -1.92
N SER A 235 -21.89 -14.51 -2.02
CA SER A 235 -20.48 -14.33 -1.66
C SER A 235 -20.19 -12.86 -1.39
N ILE A 236 -19.27 -12.60 -0.44
CA ILE A 236 -18.75 -11.25 -0.18
C ILE A 236 -17.33 -11.24 -0.72
N ARG A 237 -17.08 -10.39 -1.69
CA ARG A 237 -15.73 -10.10 -2.15
C ARG A 237 -15.11 -9.11 -1.19
N PHE A 238 -14.02 -9.52 -0.57
CA PHE A 238 -13.14 -8.66 0.19
C PHE A 238 -11.91 -8.38 -0.64
N ASP A 239 -11.66 -7.13 -0.93
CA ASP A 239 -10.50 -6.71 -1.69
C ASP A 239 -9.75 -5.63 -0.90
N THR A 240 -8.44 -5.77 -0.85
CA THR A 240 -7.56 -4.64 -0.63
C THR A 240 -7.22 -4.15 -2.02
N LEU A 241 -7.74 -3.02 -2.46
CA LEU A 241 -7.44 -2.49 -3.79
C LEU A 241 -5.93 -2.27 -3.95
N ASN A 242 -5.31 -3.35 -4.32
CA ASN A 242 -4.01 -3.42 -4.91
C ASN A 242 -4.15 -4.43 -6.03
N PHE A 243 -4.33 -3.91 -7.22
CA PHE A 243 -4.19 -4.68 -8.44
C PHE A 243 -2.90 -5.47 -8.36
N ASP A 244 -3.06 -6.76 -8.58
CA ASP A 244 -2.10 -7.84 -8.57
C ASP A 244 -1.95 -8.54 -7.22
N ALA A 245 -2.84 -9.53 -7.04
CA ALA A 245 -2.45 -10.81 -6.52
C ALA A 245 -1.43 -11.46 -7.48
N MET A 246 -0.37 -10.76 -7.79
CA MET A 246 0.79 -11.40 -8.42
C MET A 246 1.61 -12.01 -7.31
N ASN A 247 1.79 -13.33 -7.41
CA ASN A 247 2.75 -14.09 -6.69
C ASN A 247 4.08 -13.35 -6.61
N ILE A 248 4.28 -12.56 -5.56
CA ILE A 248 5.54 -11.97 -5.22
C ILE A 248 6.06 -12.78 -4.04
N LEU A 249 6.65 -13.86 -4.38
CA LEU A 249 7.80 -14.54 -3.79
C LEU A 249 8.44 -15.38 -4.86
#